data_664e404280595fd57369e7c08a7f4c2d
#
_entry.id   664e404280595fd57369e7c08a7f4c2d
#
_cell.length_a   1.000
_cell.length_b   1.000
_cell.length_c   1.000
_cell.angle_alpha   90.00
_cell.angle_beta   90.00
_cell.angle_gamma   90.00
#
_symmetry.space_group_name_H-M   'P 1'
#
loop_
_entity.id
_entity.type
_entity.pdbx_description
1 polymer ?
#
loop_
_entity_poly.entity_id
_entity_poly.type
_entity_poly.pdbx_seq_one_letter_code
_entity_poly.pdbx_strand_id
1 'polypeptide(L)'
;RSFSERWVRGVTRHPLVTTIAVVVGLGIVAIPSASLTLALPNAGVQPPSSEARQAYDLTAEHFGPGANGPLIMTGTIVTSNDPLTLMQDIGDDIATIPGVKDVALATPNETADTGLVQIVPETAPDSPETADLVRELRAQHDRLLDEYGVDLKVTGFTAVGIDISDRLGEALLPFGVFVVGLSLILLTIVFRSIWVPIKAALGYLLSVLAAFGVVAAVFEWGWFADLLHVTREGPVISFMPIILMGVLFGLAMDYEVFLVSRMREDYVHARRDRGGRADRLTAVGAVRSGFTSSARVVTAAAVIMFAVFAAFVPEGDSSIKPIALGLAVGIAVDAFLIRMTLVPAVMALLGEKAWWMPRWLDRILPHFDIEGEAVERELSLREWPERNTSAALVGEGVAVHADDDGRIAVFTDATFRVEPGESLVVSHPDPRVGRAFALAVSGRLRVDDGLLRVGGHLLPERAPWVRAHVGLALLDDATDPVAELRRATAGGATIVVVDGLDALAGADRDQAAAVLRDAASDLDDRHTGAGALTVVAVVRRELGVLDILAEAHRATPHSLPLHGGASAASASEPSHPNTEVISS
;
A
#
# COMPACT_ATOMS: atom_id res chain seq x y z
N ARG A 1 28.15 -15.12 -7.15
CA ARG A 1 26.88 -15.10 -6.40
C ARG A 1 26.96 -14.02 -5.33
N SER A 2 26.04 -13.04 -5.35
CA SER A 2 26.04 -11.92 -4.40
C SER A 2 25.75 -12.41 -2.97
N PHE A 3 26.13 -11.63 -1.97
CA PHE A 3 25.81 -11.92 -0.55
C PHE A 3 24.29 -12.05 -0.35
N SER A 4 23.50 -11.15 -0.94
CA SER A 4 22.04 -11.16 -0.90
C SER A 4 21.43 -12.45 -1.46
N GLU A 5 21.99 -12.99 -2.55
CA GLU A 5 21.53 -14.26 -3.13
C GLU A 5 21.80 -15.46 -2.20
N ARG A 6 22.96 -15.49 -1.55
CA ARG A 6 23.27 -16.54 -0.55
C ARG A 6 22.37 -16.44 0.68
N TRP A 7 22.14 -15.21 1.14
CA TRP A 7 21.29 -14.94 2.30
C TRP A 7 19.85 -15.38 2.06
N VAL A 8 19.19 -14.89 1.01
CA VAL A 8 17.78 -15.23 0.72
C VAL A 8 17.61 -16.72 0.46
N ARG A 9 18.59 -17.39 -0.13
CA ARG A 9 18.56 -18.85 -0.33
C ARG A 9 18.60 -19.59 1.00
N GLY A 10 19.42 -19.18 1.95
CA GLY A 10 19.47 -19.71 3.30
C GLY A 10 18.14 -19.55 4.03
N VAL A 11 17.61 -18.34 4.04
CA VAL A 11 16.34 -17.97 4.67
C VAL A 11 15.16 -18.76 4.09
N THR A 12 15.08 -18.88 2.76
CA THR A 12 13.97 -19.58 2.08
C THR A 12 14.15 -21.10 2.03
N ARG A 13 15.29 -21.65 2.48
CA ARG A 13 15.51 -23.10 2.56
C ARG A 13 14.76 -23.71 3.75
N HIS A 14 14.73 -23.01 4.89
CA HIS A 14 14.04 -23.42 6.11
C HIS A 14 13.12 -22.30 6.60
N PRO A 15 12.07 -21.94 5.84
CA PRO A 15 11.32 -20.72 6.08
C PRO A 15 10.56 -20.73 7.42
N LEU A 16 10.06 -21.90 7.86
CA LEU A 16 9.36 -22.03 9.14
C LEU A 16 10.30 -21.79 10.33
N VAL A 17 11.49 -22.40 10.30
CA VAL A 17 12.49 -22.23 11.37
C VAL A 17 12.95 -20.79 11.45
N THR A 18 13.22 -20.16 10.32
CA THR A 18 13.61 -18.74 10.24
C THR A 18 12.51 -17.83 10.78
N THR A 19 11.25 -18.06 10.38
CA THR A 19 10.11 -17.28 10.87
C THR A 19 9.96 -17.39 12.39
N ILE A 20 9.98 -18.60 12.94
CA ILE A 20 9.87 -18.83 14.38
C ILE A 20 11.05 -18.18 15.11
N ALA A 21 12.27 -18.37 14.64
CA ALA A 21 13.46 -17.81 15.27
C ALA A 21 13.41 -16.27 15.35
N VAL A 22 13.00 -15.60 14.27
CA VAL A 22 12.89 -14.13 14.25
C VAL A 22 11.75 -13.66 15.16
N VAL A 23 10.58 -14.28 15.08
CA VAL A 23 9.41 -13.88 15.88
C VAL A 23 9.68 -14.09 17.37
N VAL A 24 10.23 -15.23 17.76
CA VAL A 24 10.58 -15.53 19.17
C VAL A 24 11.70 -14.61 19.64
N GLY A 25 12.76 -14.43 18.83
CA GLY A 25 13.88 -13.55 19.18
C GLY A 25 13.43 -12.10 19.40
N LEU A 26 12.65 -11.55 18.49
CA LEU A 26 12.10 -10.19 18.65
C LEU A 26 11.06 -10.10 19.75
N GLY A 27 10.27 -11.16 19.98
CA GLY A 27 9.36 -11.25 21.12
C GLY A 27 10.09 -11.16 22.46
N ILE A 28 11.24 -11.81 22.59
CA ILE A 28 12.10 -11.71 23.79
C ILE A 28 12.64 -10.29 23.95
N VAL A 29 13.13 -9.68 22.87
CA VAL A 29 13.61 -8.28 22.87
C VAL A 29 12.50 -7.30 23.23
N ALA A 30 11.25 -7.61 22.90
CA ALA A 30 10.09 -6.79 23.23
C ALA A 30 9.63 -6.87 24.69
N ILE A 31 10.06 -7.89 25.47
CA ILE A 31 9.60 -8.09 26.87
C ILE A 31 9.77 -6.82 27.73
N PRO A 32 10.91 -6.10 27.72
CA PRO A 32 11.09 -4.90 28.54
C PRO A 32 10.10 -3.77 28.21
N SER A 33 9.48 -3.77 27.03
CA SER A 33 8.49 -2.74 26.66
C SER A 33 7.29 -2.69 27.62
N ALA A 34 7.01 -3.78 28.33
CA ALA A 34 5.94 -3.85 29.32
C ALA A 34 6.23 -3.03 30.60
N SER A 35 7.50 -2.71 30.87
CA SER A 35 7.90 -1.86 32.00
C SER A 35 8.07 -0.39 31.61
N LEU A 36 7.85 -0.05 30.34
CA LEU A 36 8.07 1.30 29.83
C LEU A 36 7.19 2.32 30.54
N THR A 37 7.83 3.25 31.24
CA THR A 37 7.18 4.37 31.93
C THR A 37 7.42 5.69 31.17
N LEU A 38 6.40 6.52 31.17
CA LEU A 38 6.39 7.76 30.40
C LEU A 38 6.29 8.97 31.33
N ALA A 39 7.16 9.97 31.14
CA ALA A 39 7.08 11.23 31.85
C ALA A 39 7.53 12.40 30.97
N LEU A 40 7.15 13.61 31.33
CA LEU A 40 7.76 14.80 30.73
C LEU A 40 9.17 15.00 31.31
N PRO A 41 10.13 15.43 30.48
CA PRO A 41 11.50 15.66 30.95
C PRO A 41 11.54 16.81 31.97
N ASN A 42 12.36 16.63 33.00
CA ASN A 42 12.65 17.63 33.99
C ASN A 42 14.18 17.90 34.04
N ALA A 43 14.63 18.81 34.92
CA ALA A 43 16.04 19.14 35.03
C ALA A 43 16.91 17.96 35.48
N GLY A 44 16.32 16.93 36.10
CA GLY A 44 17.03 15.72 36.54
C GLY A 44 17.57 14.85 35.42
N VAL A 45 17.11 15.00 34.15
CA VAL A 45 17.65 14.29 32.99
C VAL A 45 18.77 15.03 32.26
N GLN A 46 19.03 16.30 32.65
CA GLN A 46 20.10 17.11 32.08
C GLN A 46 21.50 16.59 32.44
N PRO A 47 22.55 16.92 31.67
CA PRO A 47 23.92 16.56 31.99
C PRO A 47 24.31 17.06 33.41
N PRO A 48 25.12 16.31 34.18
CA PRO A 48 25.54 16.71 35.53
C PRO A 48 26.28 18.05 35.60
N SER A 49 26.86 18.49 34.48
CA SER A 49 27.56 19.76 34.35
C SER A 49 26.62 20.99 34.18
N SER A 50 25.33 20.76 33.89
CA SER A 50 24.39 21.87 33.72
C SER A 50 23.96 22.47 35.07
N GLU A 51 23.80 23.78 35.10
CA GLU A 51 23.34 24.50 36.33
C GLU A 51 21.95 24.01 36.77
N ALA A 52 21.06 23.74 35.82
CA ALA A 52 19.71 23.23 36.09
C ALA A 52 19.76 21.87 36.80
N ARG A 53 20.65 20.96 36.36
CA ARG A 53 20.83 19.65 37.00
C ARG A 53 21.43 19.81 38.42
N GLN A 54 22.44 20.65 38.58
CA GLN A 54 23.03 20.89 39.88
C GLN A 54 22.01 21.47 40.88
N ALA A 55 21.19 22.44 40.45
CA ALA A 55 20.11 22.98 41.28
C ALA A 55 19.06 21.89 41.62
N TYR A 56 18.70 21.07 40.66
CA TYR A 56 17.77 19.94 40.88
C TYR A 56 18.31 18.96 41.91
N ASP A 57 19.56 18.54 41.78
CA ASP A 57 20.21 17.59 42.70
C ASP A 57 20.34 18.17 44.12
N LEU A 58 20.75 19.43 44.25
CA LEU A 58 20.81 20.14 45.55
C LEU A 58 19.43 20.23 46.22
N THR A 59 18.40 20.54 45.44
CA THR A 59 17.01 20.57 45.94
C THR A 59 16.57 19.18 46.41
N ALA A 60 16.84 18.14 45.61
CA ALA A 60 16.50 16.78 45.97
C ALA A 60 17.22 16.29 47.24
N GLU A 61 18.52 16.65 47.41
CA GLU A 61 19.34 16.24 48.54
C GLU A 61 18.90 16.91 49.85
N HIS A 62 18.63 18.23 49.80
CA HIS A 62 18.38 19.00 51.03
C HIS A 62 16.89 19.14 51.36
N PHE A 63 16.03 19.16 50.39
CA PHE A 63 14.58 19.34 50.58
C PHE A 63 13.76 18.11 50.21
N GLY A 64 14.40 17.07 49.66
CA GLY A 64 13.78 15.87 49.17
C GLY A 64 13.39 15.90 47.70
N PRO A 65 13.30 14.74 47.02
CA PRO A 65 13.10 14.66 45.58
C PRO A 65 11.79 15.31 45.12
N GLY A 66 10.73 15.26 45.92
CA GLY A 66 9.42 15.86 45.59
C GLY A 66 9.41 17.38 45.58
N ALA A 67 10.40 18.03 46.26
CA ALA A 67 10.52 19.49 46.27
C ALA A 67 10.81 20.06 44.87
N ASN A 68 11.32 19.27 43.93
CA ASN A 68 11.53 19.64 42.53
C ASN A 68 10.24 19.70 41.70
N GLY A 69 9.10 19.27 42.25
CA GLY A 69 7.83 19.26 41.54
C GLY A 69 6.63 19.29 42.47
N PRO A 70 6.42 20.42 43.19
CA PRO A 70 5.28 20.54 44.09
C PRO A 70 3.96 20.45 43.33
N LEU A 71 2.96 19.85 43.97
CA LEU A 71 1.58 19.79 43.50
C LEU A 71 0.81 20.96 44.07
N ILE A 72 -0.17 21.46 43.37
CA ILE A 72 -1.01 22.57 43.77
C ILE A 72 -2.47 22.11 43.77
N MET A 73 -3.16 22.37 44.89
CA MET A 73 -4.63 22.29 44.94
C MET A 73 -5.19 23.69 45.09
N THR A 74 -6.24 23.99 44.32
CA THR A 74 -6.88 25.30 44.37
C THR A 74 -8.38 25.19 44.17
N GLY A 75 -9.14 26.11 44.79
CA GLY A 75 -10.57 26.13 44.66
C GLY A 75 -11.18 27.34 45.34
N THR A 76 -12.48 27.54 45.11
CA THR A 76 -13.25 28.69 45.66
C THR A 76 -13.63 28.46 47.11
N ILE A 77 -13.35 29.43 47.98
CA ILE A 77 -13.56 29.36 49.44
C ILE A 77 -14.53 30.47 49.96
N VAL A 78 -15.30 31.10 49.08
CA VAL A 78 -16.17 32.23 49.40
C VAL A 78 -17.25 31.95 50.46
N THR A 79 -17.49 30.70 50.78
CA THR A 79 -18.47 30.27 51.79
C THR A 79 -17.94 30.30 53.22
N SER A 80 -16.65 30.50 53.42
CA SER A 80 -16.03 30.49 54.73
C SER A 80 -16.05 31.88 55.39
N ASN A 81 -16.34 31.94 56.70
CA ASN A 81 -16.24 33.13 57.53
C ASN A 81 -14.82 33.29 58.12
N ASP A 82 -14.02 32.21 58.12
CA ASP A 82 -12.62 32.20 58.55
C ASP A 82 -11.79 31.42 57.54
N PRO A 83 -11.44 32.08 56.42
CA PRO A 83 -10.73 31.43 55.32
C PRO A 83 -9.31 31.01 55.68
N LEU A 84 -8.67 31.65 56.65
CA LEU A 84 -7.31 31.30 57.04
C LEU A 84 -7.29 30.00 57.82
N THR A 85 -8.14 29.84 58.86
CA THR A 85 -8.28 28.60 59.62
C THR A 85 -8.74 27.47 58.73
N LEU A 86 -9.73 27.71 57.84
CA LEU A 86 -10.19 26.72 56.89
C LEU A 86 -9.02 26.17 56.03
N MET A 87 -8.18 27.02 55.50
CA MET A 87 -7.06 26.57 54.68
C MET A 87 -5.99 25.83 55.48
N GLN A 88 -5.77 26.20 56.76
CA GLN A 88 -4.89 25.47 57.65
C GLN A 88 -5.43 24.06 57.95
N ASP A 89 -6.70 23.92 58.31
CA ASP A 89 -7.35 22.64 58.57
C ASP A 89 -7.29 21.71 57.34
N ILE A 90 -7.55 22.24 56.14
CA ILE A 90 -7.40 21.51 54.87
C ILE A 90 -5.94 21.07 54.65
N GLY A 91 -4.96 21.97 54.93
CA GLY A 91 -3.54 21.66 54.79
C GLY A 91 -3.11 20.53 55.73
N ASP A 92 -3.55 20.59 57.00
CA ASP A 92 -3.26 19.56 57.99
C ASP A 92 -3.87 18.21 57.65
N ASP A 93 -5.10 18.20 57.10
CA ASP A 93 -5.75 16.98 56.64
C ASP A 93 -5.00 16.36 55.41
N ILE A 94 -4.66 17.16 54.42
CA ILE A 94 -3.91 16.74 53.23
C ILE A 94 -2.53 16.20 53.61
N ALA A 95 -1.86 16.77 54.64
CA ALA A 95 -0.58 16.31 55.14
C ALA A 95 -0.63 14.86 55.67
N THR A 96 -1.80 14.33 56.02
CA THR A 96 -1.99 12.94 56.48
C THR A 96 -2.06 11.94 55.36
N ILE A 97 -2.19 12.36 54.12
CA ILE A 97 -2.35 11.49 52.96
C ILE A 97 -1.02 10.78 52.64
N PRO A 98 -1.00 9.44 52.47
CA PRO A 98 0.24 8.75 52.12
C PRO A 98 0.86 9.25 50.83
N GLY A 99 2.18 9.46 50.82
CA GLY A 99 2.92 10.04 49.70
C GLY A 99 3.08 11.58 49.75
N VAL A 100 2.38 12.25 50.66
CA VAL A 100 2.62 13.65 50.98
C VAL A 100 3.75 13.74 52.01
N LYS A 101 4.84 14.42 51.65
CA LYS A 101 5.96 14.66 52.55
C LYS A 101 5.65 15.86 53.47
N ASP A 102 5.13 16.94 52.90
CA ASP A 102 4.84 18.18 53.60
C ASP A 102 3.83 19.00 52.81
N VAL A 103 3.12 19.91 53.50
CA VAL A 103 2.29 20.96 52.94
C VAL A 103 3.01 22.28 53.13
N ALA A 104 3.72 22.72 52.10
CA ALA A 104 4.56 23.93 52.17
C ALA A 104 3.79 25.22 52.36
N LEU A 105 2.54 25.26 51.87
CA LEU A 105 1.68 26.45 51.97
C LEU A 105 0.21 26.00 51.90
N ALA A 106 -0.62 26.53 52.81
CA ALA A 106 -2.07 26.45 52.74
C ALA A 106 -2.63 27.83 53.12
N THR A 107 -3.13 28.58 52.14
CA THR A 107 -3.49 29.99 52.34
C THR A 107 -4.62 30.45 51.42
N PRO A 108 -5.49 31.36 51.86
CA PRO A 108 -6.38 32.09 50.97
C PRO A 108 -5.60 33.15 50.19
N ASN A 109 -6.16 33.60 49.05
CA ASN A 109 -5.71 34.79 48.35
C ASN A 109 -6.10 36.08 49.12
N GLU A 110 -5.63 37.25 48.68
CA GLU A 110 -5.88 38.53 49.32
C GLU A 110 -7.35 38.91 49.42
N THR A 111 -8.19 38.46 48.47
CA THR A 111 -9.65 38.70 48.45
C THR A 111 -10.43 37.64 49.22
N ALA A 112 -9.76 36.63 49.75
CA ALA A 112 -10.33 35.52 50.49
C ALA A 112 -11.46 34.74 49.73
N ASP A 113 -11.41 34.73 48.40
CA ASP A 113 -12.35 34.03 47.54
C ASP A 113 -11.78 32.72 46.98
N THR A 114 -10.47 32.56 46.96
CA THR A 114 -9.77 31.42 46.44
C THR A 114 -8.71 30.91 47.42
N GLY A 115 -8.68 29.59 47.65
CA GLY A 115 -7.67 28.92 48.44
C GLY A 115 -6.62 28.25 47.59
N LEU A 116 -5.38 28.16 48.10
CA LEU A 116 -4.26 27.47 47.50
C LEU A 116 -3.55 26.60 48.52
N VAL A 117 -3.34 25.33 48.18
CA VAL A 117 -2.51 24.39 48.95
C VAL A 117 -1.36 23.92 48.09
N GLN A 118 -0.12 24.12 48.56
CA GLN A 118 1.07 23.63 47.89
C GLN A 118 1.61 22.41 48.63
N ILE A 119 1.64 21.28 47.93
CA ILE A 119 1.95 19.95 48.47
C ILE A 119 3.32 19.53 47.92
N VAL A 120 4.20 19.06 48.80
CA VAL A 120 5.49 18.47 48.44
C VAL A 120 5.34 16.96 48.52
N PRO A 121 5.46 16.25 47.38
CA PRO A 121 5.46 14.77 47.38
C PRO A 121 6.70 14.19 48.09
N GLU A 122 6.61 12.94 48.53
CA GLU A 122 7.76 12.20 49.03
C GLU A 122 8.74 11.80 47.95
N THR A 123 8.23 11.57 46.72
CA THR A 123 8.96 11.02 45.58
C THR A 123 9.17 12.08 44.47
N ALA A 124 10.03 11.76 43.50
CA ALA A 124 10.38 12.69 42.42
C ALA A 124 9.17 12.97 41.50
N PRO A 125 9.15 14.13 40.80
CA PRO A 125 8.03 14.55 39.97
C PRO A 125 7.67 13.57 38.83
N ASP A 126 8.66 12.83 38.35
CA ASP A 126 8.56 11.87 37.25
C ASP A 126 8.40 10.42 37.72
N SER A 127 8.21 10.20 39.02
CA SER A 127 8.03 8.85 39.56
C SER A 127 6.58 8.37 39.47
N PRO A 128 6.35 7.05 39.28
CA PRO A 128 5.02 6.46 39.30
C PRO A 128 4.25 6.72 40.60
N GLU A 129 4.94 6.76 41.73
CA GLU A 129 4.36 7.01 43.05
C GLU A 129 3.80 8.44 43.14
N THR A 130 4.44 9.43 42.53
CA THR A 130 3.89 10.80 42.46
C THR A 130 2.65 10.84 41.59
N ALA A 131 2.59 10.08 40.50
CA ALA A 131 1.38 9.94 39.68
C ALA A 131 0.24 9.27 40.47
N ASP A 132 0.54 8.26 41.28
CA ASP A 132 -0.44 7.66 42.19
C ASP A 132 -0.96 8.64 43.23
N LEU A 133 -0.07 9.47 43.81
CA LEU A 133 -0.46 10.54 44.74
C LEU A 133 -1.40 11.55 44.07
N VAL A 134 -1.14 11.97 42.85
CA VAL A 134 -2.05 12.88 42.11
C VAL A 134 -3.43 12.28 41.95
N ARG A 135 -3.52 10.98 41.64
CA ARG A 135 -4.80 10.26 41.54
C ARG A 135 -5.50 10.16 42.90
N GLU A 136 -4.76 9.87 43.95
CA GLU A 136 -5.30 9.83 45.33
C GLU A 136 -5.82 11.20 45.77
N LEU A 137 -5.05 12.27 45.56
CA LEU A 137 -5.51 13.64 45.88
C LEU A 137 -6.80 14.02 45.10
N ARG A 138 -6.92 13.60 43.86
CA ARG A 138 -8.15 13.80 43.06
C ARG A 138 -9.32 12.97 43.58
N ALA A 139 -9.06 11.78 44.08
CA ALA A 139 -10.09 10.92 44.69
C ALA A 139 -10.65 11.50 46.01
N GLN A 140 -9.91 12.38 46.69
CA GLN A 140 -10.36 13.09 47.88
C GLN A 140 -11.35 14.21 47.58
N HIS A 141 -11.60 14.55 46.33
CA HIS A 141 -12.44 15.68 45.90
C HIS A 141 -13.81 15.70 46.61
N ASP A 142 -14.56 14.59 46.53
CA ASP A 142 -15.93 14.54 47.09
C ASP A 142 -15.90 14.60 48.62
N ARG A 143 -14.91 13.97 49.29
CA ARG A 143 -14.72 14.02 50.71
C ARG A 143 -14.43 15.46 51.19
N LEU A 144 -13.50 16.14 50.53
CA LEU A 144 -13.13 17.51 50.88
C LEU A 144 -14.29 18.49 50.61
N LEU A 145 -15.07 18.26 49.57
CA LEU A 145 -16.27 19.04 49.27
C LEU A 145 -17.35 18.87 50.35
N ASP A 146 -17.57 17.62 50.77
CA ASP A 146 -18.57 17.30 51.80
C ASP A 146 -18.17 17.81 53.19
N GLU A 147 -16.89 17.70 53.54
CA GLU A 147 -16.35 18.05 54.87
C GLU A 147 -16.12 19.53 55.03
N TYR A 148 -15.48 20.17 54.04
CA TYR A 148 -15.05 21.58 54.11
C TYR A 148 -15.90 22.52 53.25
N GLY A 149 -16.77 22.00 52.37
CA GLY A 149 -17.58 22.80 51.45
C GLY A 149 -16.76 23.45 50.34
N VAL A 150 -15.54 22.92 50.03
CA VAL A 150 -14.59 23.51 49.07
C VAL A 150 -14.32 22.55 47.91
N ASP A 151 -14.58 22.99 46.69
CA ASP A 151 -14.26 22.28 45.46
C ASP A 151 -12.78 22.51 45.09
N LEU A 152 -11.88 21.71 45.64
CA LEU A 152 -10.45 21.77 45.37
C LEU A 152 -10.06 20.91 44.16
N LYS A 153 -9.30 21.46 43.25
CA LYS A 153 -8.79 20.78 42.06
C LYS A 153 -7.29 20.75 42.03
N VAL A 154 -6.73 19.57 41.69
CA VAL A 154 -5.28 19.36 41.63
C VAL A 154 -4.73 19.88 40.32
N THR A 155 -3.66 20.68 40.39
CA THR A 155 -2.95 21.28 39.27
C THR A 155 -1.45 21.42 39.61
N GLY A 156 -0.74 22.21 38.87
CA GLY A 156 0.71 22.42 38.98
C GLY A 156 1.45 21.71 37.85
N PHE A 157 2.70 22.12 37.64
CA PHE A 157 3.52 21.61 36.53
C PHE A 157 3.62 20.08 36.51
N THR A 158 3.83 19.46 37.67
CA THR A 158 3.91 18.01 37.85
C THR A 158 2.61 17.31 37.47
N ALA A 159 1.47 17.79 38.01
CA ALA A 159 0.16 17.19 37.71
C ALA A 159 -0.19 17.35 36.22
N VAL A 160 0.08 18.49 35.62
CA VAL A 160 -0.11 18.70 34.18
C VAL A 160 0.79 17.78 33.36
N GLY A 161 2.03 17.57 33.78
CA GLY A 161 2.96 16.63 33.15
C GLY A 161 2.45 15.20 33.17
N ILE A 162 1.89 14.76 34.31
CA ILE A 162 1.25 13.45 34.46
C ILE A 162 0.04 13.34 33.54
N ASP A 163 -0.84 14.34 33.49
CA ASP A 163 -2.02 14.34 32.65
C ASP A 163 -1.67 14.26 31.16
N ILE A 164 -0.64 14.97 30.73
CA ILE A 164 -0.14 14.89 29.35
C ILE A 164 0.39 13.49 29.05
N SER A 165 1.18 12.91 29.96
CA SER A 165 1.75 11.56 29.79
C SER A 165 0.65 10.48 29.74
N ASP A 166 -0.35 10.57 30.61
CA ASP A 166 -1.51 9.67 30.62
C ASP A 166 -2.31 9.79 29.31
N ARG A 167 -2.59 11.01 28.84
CA ARG A 167 -3.28 11.26 27.56
C ARG A 167 -2.53 10.71 26.36
N LEU A 168 -1.20 10.89 26.34
CA LEU A 168 -0.36 10.34 25.28
C LEU A 168 -0.33 8.81 25.34
N GLY A 169 -0.24 8.24 26.56
CA GLY A 169 -0.32 6.78 26.76
C GLY A 169 -1.65 6.19 26.28
N GLU A 170 -2.77 6.82 26.65
CA GLU A 170 -4.11 6.43 26.19
C GLU A 170 -4.28 6.52 24.66
N ALA A 171 -3.61 7.49 24.02
CA ALA A 171 -3.66 7.67 22.58
C ALA A 171 -2.87 6.62 21.79
N LEU A 172 -1.96 5.86 22.42
CA LEU A 172 -1.13 4.87 21.73
C LEU A 172 -1.96 3.76 21.07
N LEU A 173 -2.95 3.23 21.77
CA LEU A 173 -3.78 2.16 21.24
C LEU A 173 -4.66 2.62 20.07
N PRO A 174 -5.46 3.70 20.18
CA PRO A 174 -6.21 4.23 19.04
C PRO A 174 -5.33 4.60 17.85
N PHE A 175 -4.17 5.21 18.09
CA PHE A 175 -3.22 5.56 17.03
C PHE A 175 -2.67 4.30 16.35
N GLY A 176 -2.28 3.29 17.13
CA GLY A 176 -1.81 2.01 16.61
C GLY A 176 -2.87 1.31 15.75
N VAL A 177 -4.11 1.26 16.21
CA VAL A 177 -5.24 0.69 15.45
C VAL A 177 -5.47 1.46 14.15
N PHE A 178 -5.43 2.79 14.19
CA PHE A 178 -5.58 3.63 12.99
C PHE A 178 -4.45 3.35 11.98
N VAL A 179 -3.20 3.36 12.43
CA VAL A 179 -2.02 3.16 11.58
C VAL A 179 -2.04 1.76 10.95
N VAL A 180 -2.29 0.72 11.75
CA VAL A 180 -2.39 -0.67 11.25
C VAL A 180 -3.57 -0.83 10.30
N GLY A 181 -4.74 -0.28 10.66
CA GLY A 181 -5.93 -0.32 9.81
C GLY A 181 -5.73 0.35 8.47
N LEU A 182 -5.13 1.55 8.46
CA LEU A 182 -4.78 2.26 7.23
C LEU A 182 -3.81 1.45 6.37
N SER A 183 -2.79 0.85 6.99
CA SER A 183 -1.83 -0.04 6.31
C SER A 183 -2.53 -1.24 5.66
N LEU A 184 -3.40 -1.92 6.40
CA LEU A 184 -4.15 -3.06 5.88
C LEU A 184 -4.99 -2.68 4.65
N ILE A 185 -5.68 -1.55 4.70
CA ILE A 185 -6.50 -1.07 3.58
C ILE A 185 -5.63 -0.73 2.37
N LEU A 186 -4.62 0.15 2.56
CA LEU A 186 -3.77 0.62 1.47
C LEU A 186 -3.01 -0.52 0.79
N LEU A 187 -2.35 -1.39 1.57
CA LEU A 187 -1.59 -2.51 1.01
C LEU A 187 -2.50 -3.58 0.37
N THR A 188 -3.74 -3.77 0.87
CA THR A 188 -4.71 -4.66 0.22
C THR A 188 -5.09 -4.15 -1.15
N ILE A 189 -5.32 -2.83 -1.29
CA ILE A 189 -5.62 -2.20 -2.58
C ILE A 189 -4.43 -2.33 -3.53
N VAL A 190 -3.23 -2.02 -3.04
CA VAL A 190 -1.98 -2.03 -3.83
C VAL A 190 -1.62 -3.43 -4.32
N PHE A 191 -1.56 -4.40 -3.41
CA PHE A 191 -1.07 -5.74 -3.75
C PHE A 191 -2.15 -6.74 -4.12
N ARG A 192 -3.43 -6.37 -4.00
CA ARG A 192 -4.56 -7.26 -4.25
C ARG A 192 -4.36 -8.62 -3.57
N SER A 193 -4.00 -8.57 -2.31
CA SER A 193 -3.73 -9.71 -1.44
C SER A 193 -4.16 -9.38 -0.02
N ILE A 194 -4.62 -10.37 0.73
CA ILE A 194 -4.90 -10.23 2.17
C ILE A 194 -3.68 -10.57 3.01
N TRP A 195 -2.88 -11.54 2.59
CA TRP A 195 -1.75 -12.03 3.38
C TRP A 195 -0.57 -11.05 3.45
N VAL A 196 -0.33 -10.31 2.36
CA VAL A 196 0.75 -9.30 2.33
C VAL A 196 0.53 -8.19 3.35
N PRO A 197 -0.64 -7.53 3.43
CA PRO A 197 -0.92 -6.54 4.45
C PRO A 197 -0.83 -7.08 5.88
N ILE A 198 -1.39 -8.26 6.14
CA ILE A 198 -1.36 -8.86 7.48
C ILE A 198 0.08 -9.10 7.94
N LYS A 199 0.92 -9.73 7.11
CA LYS A 199 2.33 -9.93 7.47
C LYS A 199 3.09 -8.62 7.67
N ALA A 200 2.79 -7.59 6.85
CA ALA A 200 3.42 -6.28 6.96
C ALA A 200 3.05 -5.60 8.28
N ALA A 201 1.76 -5.62 8.65
CA ALA A 201 1.26 -5.07 9.91
C ALA A 201 1.87 -5.77 11.12
N LEU A 202 1.93 -7.11 11.11
CA LEU A 202 2.54 -7.90 12.19
C LEU A 202 4.05 -7.64 12.29
N GLY A 203 4.75 -7.54 11.16
CA GLY A 203 6.17 -7.19 11.12
C GLY A 203 6.44 -5.79 11.70
N TYR A 204 5.64 -4.81 11.31
CA TYR A 204 5.71 -3.45 11.86
C TYR A 204 5.49 -3.42 13.37
N LEU A 205 4.43 -4.06 13.88
CA LEU A 205 4.15 -4.12 15.32
C LEU A 205 5.30 -4.78 16.08
N LEU A 206 5.85 -5.87 15.57
CA LEU A 206 6.97 -6.57 16.18
C LEU A 206 8.23 -5.69 16.21
N SER A 207 8.49 -4.92 15.15
CA SER A 207 9.60 -3.97 15.08
C SER A 207 9.46 -2.84 16.11
N VAL A 208 8.26 -2.25 16.22
CA VAL A 208 7.95 -1.19 17.19
C VAL A 208 8.09 -1.69 18.62
N LEU A 209 7.53 -2.86 18.93
CA LEU A 209 7.64 -3.44 20.27
C LEU A 209 9.08 -3.80 20.64
N ALA A 210 9.87 -4.29 19.69
CA ALA A 210 11.29 -4.54 19.90
C ALA A 210 12.07 -3.23 20.15
N ALA A 211 11.76 -2.15 19.42
CA ALA A 211 12.35 -0.84 19.65
C ALA A 211 12.00 -0.30 21.04
N PHE A 212 10.74 -0.39 21.47
CA PHE A 212 10.33 -0.02 22.83
C PHE A 212 11.02 -0.89 23.89
N GLY A 213 11.16 -2.19 23.63
CA GLY A 213 11.86 -3.09 24.52
C GLY A 213 13.31 -2.71 24.73
N VAL A 214 14.04 -2.37 23.67
CA VAL A 214 15.44 -1.92 23.79
C VAL A 214 15.52 -0.57 24.51
N VAL A 215 14.63 0.35 24.22
CA VAL A 215 14.60 1.67 24.92
C VAL A 215 14.35 1.45 26.42
N ALA A 216 13.38 0.64 26.81
CA ALA A 216 13.13 0.32 28.22
C ALA A 216 14.32 -0.37 28.88
N ALA A 217 14.94 -1.34 28.22
CA ALA A 217 16.12 -2.05 28.74
C ALA A 217 17.32 -1.12 28.98
N VAL A 218 17.50 -0.11 28.12
CA VAL A 218 18.61 0.84 28.24
C VAL A 218 18.30 1.94 29.27
N PHE A 219 17.14 2.57 29.18
CA PHE A 219 16.86 3.79 29.97
C PHE A 219 16.21 3.48 31.32
N GLU A 220 15.51 2.36 31.50
CA GLU A 220 14.90 1.99 32.79
C GLU A 220 15.67 0.88 33.52
N TRP A 221 16.22 -0.11 32.77
CA TRP A 221 16.98 -1.21 33.38
C TRP A 221 18.49 -0.96 33.41
N GLY A 222 18.96 0.15 32.78
CA GLY A 222 20.36 0.57 32.80
C GLY A 222 21.29 -0.30 31.91
N TRP A 223 20.77 -1.10 30.98
CA TRP A 223 21.61 -1.90 30.09
C TRP A 223 22.44 -0.99 29.17
N PHE A 224 23.76 -1.16 29.19
CA PHE A 224 24.69 -0.33 28.39
C PHE A 224 24.63 1.18 28.70
N ALA A 225 24.10 1.57 29.87
CA ALA A 225 23.94 2.98 30.25
C ALA A 225 25.25 3.78 30.14
N ASP A 226 26.35 3.21 30.64
CA ASP A 226 27.68 3.84 30.60
C ASP A 226 28.18 4.05 29.15
N LEU A 227 27.97 3.03 28.28
CA LEU A 227 28.39 3.09 26.87
C LEU A 227 27.61 4.15 26.07
N LEU A 228 26.35 4.33 26.41
CA LEU A 228 25.45 5.24 25.72
C LEU A 228 25.35 6.62 26.42
N HIS A 229 26.18 6.83 27.46
CA HIS A 229 26.20 8.05 28.27
C HIS A 229 24.78 8.42 28.78
N VAL A 230 24.05 7.46 29.31
CA VAL A 230 22.76 7.69 29.95
C VAL A 230 23.02 8.34 31.32
N THR A 231 22.56 9.57 31.51
CA THR A 231 22.86 10.35 32.71
C THR A 231 22.02 9.99 33.93
N ARG A 232 20.86 9.37 33.69
CA ARG A 232 19.93 8.91 34.72
C ARG A 232 19.03 7.83 34.18
N GLU A 233 18.84 6.76 34.94
CA GLU A 233 17.82 5.75 34.68
C GLU A 233 16.45 6.28 35.13
N GLY A 234 15.39 5.94 34.38
CA GLY A 234 14.04 6.36 34.70
C GLY A 234 13.12 6.48 33.49
N PRO A 235 11.96 7.11 33.65
CA PRO A 235 10.97 7.26 32.60
C PRO A 235 11.53 7.94 31.36
N VAL A 236 11.02 7.52 30.21
CA VAL A 236 11.35 8.15 28.92
C VAL A 236 10.33 9.23 28.56
N ILE A 237 10.73 10.12 27.66
CA ILE A 237 9.85 11.21 27.22
C ILE A 237 8.53 10.69 26.64
N SER A 238 7.42 11.22 27.11
CA SER A 238 6.07 10.76 26.81
C SER A 238 5.69 10.81 25.32
N PHE A 239 6.36 11.64 24.51
CA PHE A 239 6.15 11.74 23.07
C PHE A 239 6.86 10.62 22.28
N MET A 240 7.82 9.93 22.87
CA MET A 240 8.67 8.96 22.17
C MET A 240 7.86 7.85 21.48
N PRO A 241 6.89 7.18 22.14
CA PRO A 241 6.18 6.08 21.52
C PRO A 241 5.40 6.51 20.27
N ILE A 242 4.71 7.64 20.31
CA ILE A 242 3.93 8.14 19.16
C ILE A 242 4.86 8.52 18.00
N ILE A 243 5.98 9.18 18.29
CA ILE A 243 6.98 9.57 17.28
C ILE A 243 7.58 8.30 16.64
N LEU A 244 7.99 7.32 17.46
CA LEU A 244 8.54 6.07 16.95
C LEU A 244 7.53 5.34 16.07
N MET A 245 6.30 5.18 16.54
CA MET A 245 5.24 4.52 15.77
C MET A 245 5.00 5.20 14.43
N GLY A 246 4.89 6.53 14.41
CA GLY A 246 4.62 7.29 13.18
C GLY A 246 5.80 7.24 12.19
N VAL A 247 7.01 7.47 12.66
CA VAL A 247 8.20 7.47 11.79
C VAL A 247 8.50 6.07 11.27
N LEU A 248 8.53 5.07 12.15
CA LEU A 248 8.76 3.67 11.76
C LEU A 248 7.67 3.17 10.81
N PHE A 249 6.42 3.61 10.97
CA PHE A 249 5.35 3.28 10.04
C PHE A 249 5.62 3.80 8.63
N GLY A 250 5.93 5.09 8.50
CA GLY A 250 6.23 5.68 7.18
C GLY A 250 7.37 4.94 6.48
N LEU A 251 8.48 4.75 7.19
CA LEU A 251 9.63 4.01 6.67
C LEU A 251 9.30 2.56 6.36
N ALA A 252 8.55 1.91 7.23
CA ALA A 252 8.14 0.54 7.05
C ALA A 252 7.29 0.37 5.79
N MET A 253 6.34 1.23 5.53
CA MET A 253 5.45 1.10 4.38
C MET A 253 6.16 1.34 3.06
N ASP A 254 7.01 2.37 2.97
CA ASP A 254 7.72 2.71 1.73
C ASP A 254 8.60 1.55 1.23
N TYR A 255 9.36 0.94 2.12
CA TYR A 255 10.21 -0.19 1.76
C TYR A 255 9.41 -1.48 1.52
N GLU A 256 8.29 -1.69 2.23
CA GLU A 256 7.43 -2.85 2.02
C GLU A 256 6.83 -2.82 0.61
N VAL A 257 6.29 -1.66 0.21
CA VAL A 257 5.75 -1.48 -1.13
C VAL A 257 6.82 -1.78 -2.18
N PHE A 258 8.01 -1.20 -2.04
CA PHE A 258 9.10 -1.39 -3.01
C PHE A 258 9.56 -2.85 -3.12
N LEU A 259 9.77 -3.53 -1.98
CA LEU A 259 10.26 -4.91 -1.95
C LEU A 259 9.23 -5.90 -2.49
N VAL A 260 7.97 -5.75 -2.04
CA VAL A 260 6.90 -6.70 -2.40
C VAL A 260 6.41 -6.48 -3.82
N SER A 261 6.42 -5.24 -4.35
CA SER A 261 6.11 -4.96 -5.76
C SER A 261 7.05 -5.72 -6.68
N ARG A 262 8.37 -5.70 -6.40
CA ARG A 262 9.34 -6.46 -7.19
C ARG A 262 9.13 -7.97 -7.13
N MET A 263 8.80 -8.50 -5.94
CA MET A 263 8.47 -9.93 -5.81
C MET A 263 7.21 -10.30 -6.59
N ARG A 264 6.21 -9.41 -6.63
CA ARG A 264 4.97 -9.62 -7.36
C ARG A 264 5.19 -9.56 -8.86
N GLU A 265 5.92 -8.56 -9.33
CA GLU A 265 6.30 -8.41 -10.74
C GLU A 265 6.98 -9.69 -11.26
N ASP A 266 8.03 -10.17 -10.57
CA ASP A 266 8.74 -11.39 -10.91
C ASP A 266 7.82 -12.64 -10.87
N TYR A 267 6.85 -12.67 -9.93
CA TYR A 267 5.87 -13.75 -9.86
C TYR A 267 4.91 -13.76 -11.04
N VAL A 268 4.38 -12.59 -11.43
CA VAL A 268 3.45 -12.44 -12.56
C VAL A 268 4.14 -12.82 -13.87
N HIS A 269 5.39 -12.35 -14.11
CA HIS A 269 6.17 -12.70 -15.27
C HIS A 269 6.45 -14.22 -15.34
N ALA A 270 6.95 -14.81 -14.25
CA ALA A 270 7.25 -16.24 -14.19
C ALA A 270 5.99 -17.14 -14.35
N ARG A 271 4.82 -16.64 -13.95
CA ARG A 271 3.54 -17.32 -14.17
C ARG A 271 3.11 -17.25 -15.64
N ARG A 272 3.29 -16.10 -16.30
CA ARG A 272 3.00 -15.94 -17.74
C ARG A 272 3.86 -16.85 -18.59
N ASP A 273 5.19 -16.90 -18.35
CA ASP A 273 6.13 -17.77 -19.08
C ASP A 273 5.80 -19.26 -19.01
N ARG A 274 5.00 -19.66 -18.02
CA ARG A 274 4.55 -21.03 -17.80
C ARG A 274 3.09 -21.29 -18.19
N GLY A 275 2.52 -20.46 -19.04
CA GLY A 275 1.16 -20.61 -19.53
C GLY A 275 0.08 -20.51 -18.44
N GLY A 276 0.24 -19.56 -17.51
CA GLY A 276 -0.73 -19.28 -16.45
C GLY A 276 -0.67 -20.22 -15.23
N ARG A 277 0.16 -21.28 -15.27
CA ARG A 277 0.35 -22.20 -14.14
C ARG A 277 1.45 -21.71 -13.23
N ALA A 278 1.10 -21.47 -11.96
CA ALA A 278 2.07 -21.21 -10.91
C ALA A 278 2.17 -22.44 -10.01
N ASP A 279 3.37 -22.72 -9.52
CA ASP A 279 3.63 -23.68 -8.48
C ASP A 279 4.44 -23.03 -7.35
N ARG A 280 4.58 -23.74 -6.23
CA ARG A 280 5.35 -23.23 -5.09
C ARG A 280 6.79 -22.88 -5.47
N LEU A 281 7.40 -23.59 -6.41
CA LEU A 281 8.77 -23.32 -6.86
C LEU A 281 8.85 -21.99 -7.62
N THR A 282 7.85 -21.69 -8.45
CA THR A 282 7.71 -20.42 -9.15
C THR A 282 7.59 -19.26 -8.16
N ALA A 283 6.71 -19.39 -7.15
CA ALA A 283 6.53 -18.37 -6.13
C ALA A 283 7.83 -18.13 -5.31
N VAL A 284 8.51 -19.17 -4.87
CA VAL A 284 9.79 -19.05 -4.15
C VAL A 284 10.89 -18.48 -5.06
N GLY A 285 10.90 -18.84 -6.34
CA GLY A 285 11.81 -18.27 -7.34
C GLY A 285 11.65 -16.76 -7.45
N ALA A 286 10.41 -16.28 -7.59
CA ALA A 286 10.08 -14.86 -7.67
C ALA A 286 10.45 -14.10 -6.38
N VAL A 287 10.23 -14.69 -5.21
CA VAL A 287 10.68 -14.11 -3.93
C VAL A 287 12.20 -13.93 -3.91
N ARG A 288 12.97 -14.90 -4.40
CA ARG A 288 14.44 -14.83 -4.43
C ARG A 288 14.95 -13.79 -5.43
N SER A 289 14.38 -13.72 -6.63
CA SER A 289 14.80 -12.76 -7.65
C SER A 289 14.42 -11.33 -7.27
N GLY A 290 13.18 -11.08 -6.90
CA GLY A 290 12.69 -9.77 -6.45
C GLY A 290 13.43 -9.24 -5.23
N PHE A 291 13.75 -10.13 -4.27
CA PHE A 291 14.61 -9.78 -3.13
C PHE A 291 16.01 -9.38 -3.59
N THR A 292 16.65 -10.17 -4.44
CA THR A 292 18.05 -9.93 -4.86
C THR A 292 18.21 -8.61 -5.61
N SER A 293 17.21 -8.24 -6.43
CA SER A 293 17.19 -6.97 -7.18
C SER A 293 17.03 -5.76 -6.25
N SER A 294 16.21 -5.88 -5.20
CA SER A 294 15.87 -4.78 -4.28
C SER A 294 16.81 -4.64 -3.09
N ALA A 295 17.44 -5.73 -2.65
CA ALA A 295 18.19 -5.81 -1.40
C ALA A 295 19.31 -4.76 -1.27
N ARG A 296 20.00 -4.41 -2.38
CA ARG A 296 21.08 -3.42 -2.34
C ARG A 296 20.58 -2.03 -1.98
N VAL A 297 19.47 -1.60 -2.57
CA VAL A 297 18.90 -0.27 -2.35
C VAL A 297 18.35 -0.18 -0.93
N VAL A 298 17.57 -1.18 -0.50
CA VAL A 298 17.00 -1.24 0.85
C VAL A 298 18.08 -1.24 1.92
N THR A 299 19.15 -2.04 1.74
CA THR A 299 20.28 -2.10 2.69
C THR A 299 21.01 -0.77 2.78
N ALA A 300 21.32 -0.14 1.64
CA ALA A 300 22.04 1.13 1.64
C ALA A 300 21.26 2.22 2.34
N ALA A 301 19.97 2.37 2.04
CA ALA A 301 19.09 3.33 2.68
C ALA A 301 18.94 3.07 4.18
N ALA A 302 18.76 1.82 4.59
CA ALA A 302 18.63 1.45 6.00
C ALA A 302 19.92 1.74 6.79
N VAL A 303 21.10 1.44 6.22
CA VAL A 303 22.39 1.74 6.87
C VAL A 303 22.59 3.24 7.05
N ILE A 304 22.25 4.05 6.04
CA ILE A 304 22.35 5.51 6.15
C ILE A 304 21.44 6.02 7.26
N MET A 305 20.17 5.62 7.28
CA MET A 305 19.21 6.07 8.29
C MET A 305 19.59 5.58 9.70
N PHE A 306 19.99 4.33 9.83
CA PHE A 306 20.51 3.79 11.10
C PHE A 306 21.71 4.61 11.59
N ALA A 307 22.67 4.90 10.73
CA ALA A 307 23.87 5.65 11.09
C ALA A 307 23.52 7.08 11.56
N VAL A 308 22.56 7.75 10.89
CA VAL A 308 22.11 9.08 11.29
C VAL A 308 21.53 9.07 12.70
N PHE A 309 20.57 8.16 12.99
CA PHE A 309 19.95 8.14 14.32
C PHE A 309 20.91 7.58 15.38
N ALA A 310 21.73 6.59 15.06
CA ALA A 310 22.72 6.05 15.98
C ALA A 310 23.77 7.10 16.40
N ALA A 311 24.14 8.02 15.51
CA ALA A 311 25.07 9.10 15.81
C ALA A 311 24.54 10.10 16.86
N PHE A 312 23.22 10.25 16.96
CA PHE A 312 22.60 11.12 17.99
C PHE A 312 22.59 10.50 19.39
N VAL A 313 22.75 9.18 19.52
CA VAL A 313 22.60 8.52 20.83
C VAL A 313 23.69 8.93 21.83
N PRO A 314 25.00 8.92 21.52
CA PRO A 314 26.02 9.31 22.50
C PRO A 314 26.07 10.82 22.78
N GLU A 315 25.86 11.66 21.77
CA GLU A 315 26.10 13.11 21.81
C GLU A 315 24.80 13.94 21.95
N GLY A 316 23.62 13.32 21.81
CA GLY A 316 22.33 14.01 21.84
C GLY A 316 21.93 14.50 23.22
N ASP A 317 20.97 15.45 23.25
CA ASP A 317 20.27 15.83 24.47
C ASP A 317 19.61 14.63 25.12
N SER A 318 19.68 14.55 26.45
CA SER A 318 19.19 13.39 27.21
C SER A 318 17.71 13.10 27.01
N SER A 319 16.89 14.11 26.69
CA SER A 319 15.47 13.92 26.40
C SER A 319 15.23 13.33 25.03
N ILE A 320 16.15 13.53 24.08
CA ILE A 320 16.03 13.06 22.69
C ILE A 320 16.69 11.68 22.49
N LYS A 321 17.66 11.31 23.34
CA LYS A 321 18.37 10.03 23.24
C LYS A 321 17.44 8.82 23.15
N PRO A 322 16.35 8.68 23.94
CA PRO A 322 15.43 7.56 23.81
C PRO A 322 14.77 7.46 22.44
N ILE A 323 14.43 8.62 21.85
CA ILE A 323 13.85 8.70 20.51
C ILE A 323 14.88 8.26 19.47
N ALA A 324 16.10 8.78 19.54
CA ALA A 324 17.18 8.44 18.61
C ALA A 324 17.54 6.95 18.68
N LEU A 325 17.68 6.38 19.88
CA LEU A 325 17.94 4.96 20.08
C LEU A 325 16.79 4.10 19.55
N GLY A 326 15.54 4.47 19.88
CA GLY A 326 14.36 3.74 19.44
C GLY A 326 14.23 3.72 17.91
N LEU A 327 14.49 4.85 17.25
CA LEU A 327 14.50 4.94 15.78
C LEU A 327 15.65 4.14 15.16
N ALA A 328 16.86 4.24 15.70
CA ALA A 328 18.00 3.46 15.22
C ALA A 328 17.74 1.95 15.31
N VAL A 329 17.30 1.47 16.48
CA VAL A 329 16.97 0.06 16.70
C VAL A 329 15.78 -0.36 15.84
N GLY A 330 14.71 0.42 15.81
CA GLY A 330 13.52 0.13 15.02
C GLY A 330 13.85 -0.01 13.54
N ILE A 331 14.66 0.88 12.97
CA ILE A 331 15.12 0.81 11.58
C ILE A 331 15.99 -0.43 11.35
N ALA A 332 16.92 -0.72 12.26
CA ALA A 332 17.78 -1.90 12.14
C ALA A 332 16.97 -3.21 12.19
N VAL A 333 16.04 -3.32 13.14
CA VAL A 333 15.14 -4.48 13.27
C VAL A 333 14.25 -4.61 12.04
N ASP A 334 13.60 -3.52 11.60
CA ASP A 334 12.72 -3.53 10.45
C ASP A 334 13.48 -3.90 9.17
N ALA A 335 14.59 -3.26 8.88
CA ALA A 335 15.34 -3.50 7.66
C ALA A 335 15.97 -4.89 7.61
N PHE A 336 16.70 -5.31 8.66
CA PHE A 336 17.51 -6.53 8.62
C PHE A 336 16.75 -7.77 9.09
N LEU A 337 15.97 -7.67 10.17
CA LEU A 337 15.26 -8.83 10.72
C LEU A 337 13.88 -9.02 10.09
N ILE A 338 13.12 -7.97 9.92
CA ILE A 338 11.79 -8.09 9.29
C ILE A 338 11.92 -8.24 7.79
N ARG A 339 12.48 -7.26 7.08
CA ARG A 339 12.47 -7.24 5.62
C ARG A 339 13.44 -8.18 4.96
N MET A 340 14.67 -8.22 5.44
CA MET A 340 15.69 -9.06 4.82
C MET A 340 15.61 -10.53 5.25
N THR A 341 14.90 -10.83 6.34
CA THR A 341 14.84 -12.18 6.89
C THR A 341 13.41 -12.70 6.99
N LEU A 342 12.52 -12.02 7.74
CA LEU A 342 11.16 -12.49 7.98
C LEU A 342 10.28 -12.45 6.73
N VAL A 343 10.30 -11.34 5.99
CA VAL A 343 9.47 -11.17 4.79
C VAL A 343 9.73 -12.26 3.74
N PRO A 344 10.97 -12.50 3.27
CA PRO A 344 11.21 -13.58 2.32
C PRO A 344 10.91 -14.98 2.89
N ALA A 345 11.10 -15.20 4.20
CA ALA A 345 10.74 -16.46 4.85
C ALA A 345 9.23 -16.70 4.82
N VAL A 346 8.43 -15.73 5.25
CA VAL A 346 6.97 -15.82 5.28
C VAL A 346 6.40 -15.92 3.86
N MET A 347 6.91 -15.15 2.91
CA MET A 347 6.48 -15.22 1.51
C MET A 347 6.78 -16.60 0.89
N ALA A 348 7.94 -17.18 1.19
CA ALA A 348 8.28 -18.53 0.75
C ALA A 348 7.42 -19.62 1.45
N LEU A 349 7.00 -19.37 2.70
CA LEU A 349 6.11 -20.27 3.44
C LEU A 349 4.70 -20.27 2.84
N LEU A 350 4.17 -19.10 2.55
CA LEU A 350 2.85 -18.91 1.95
C LEU A 350 2.80 -19.35 0.47
N GLY A 351 3.91 -19.18 -0.28
CA GLY A 351 3.98 -19.53 -1.69
C GLY A 351 2.93 -18.80 -2.51
N GLU A 352 2.13 -19.54 -3.29
CA GLU A 352 1.05 -18.98 -4.11
C GLU A 352 -0.06 -18.30 -3.29
N LYS A 353 -0.30 -18.78 -2.06
CA LYS A 353 -1.32 -18.22 -1.17
C LYS A 353 -1.00 -16.79 -0.75
N ALA A 354 0.27 -16.38 -0.85
CA ALA A 354 0.67 -15.00 -0.56
C ALA A 354 -0.07 -13.98 -1.45
N TRP A 355 -0.48 -14.37 -2.66
CA TRP A 355 -1.14 -13.53 -3.64
C TRP A 355 -2.66 -13.79 -3.74
N TRP A 356 -3.22 -14.51 -2.78
CA TRP A 356 -4.64 -14.85 -2.78
C TRP A 356 -5.50 -13.68 -2.33
N MET A 357 -6.61 -13.46 -3.08
CA MET A 357 -7.64 -12.48 -2.76
C MET A 357 -9.04 -13.10 -2.97
N PRO A 358 -10.02 -12.83 -2.08
CA PRO A 358 -11.40 -13.24 -2.29
C PRO A 358 -12.01 -12.54 -3.51
N ARG A 359 -12.73 -13.28 -4.34
CA ARG A 359 -13.37 -12.77 -5.58
C ARG A 359 -14.31 -11.59 -5.35
N TRP A 360 -15.02 -11.55 -4.23
CA TRP A 360 -15.92 -10.44 -3.90
C TRP A 360 -15.15 -9.13 -3.65
N LEU A 361 -14.02 -9.21 -2.97
CA LEU A 361 -13.17 -8.05 -2.67
C LEU A 361 -12.44 -7.58 -3.93
N ASP A 362 -12.00 -8.52 -4.76
CA ASP A 362 -11.33 -8.27 -6.04
C ASP A 362 -12.20 -7.47 -7.03
N ARG A 363 -13.53 -7.64 -6.99
CA ARG A 363 -14.48 -6.89 -7.82
C ARG A 363 -14.74 -5.46 -7.35
N ILE A 364 -14.59 -5.20 -6.06
CA ILE A 364 -14.88 -3.88 -5.45
C ILE A 364 -13.68 -2.95 -5.55
N LEU A 365 -12.46 -3.50 -5.46
CA LEU A 365 -11.24 -2.71 -5.42
C LEU A 365 -10.87 -2.14 -6.79
N PRO A 366 -10.45 -0.86 -6.85
CA PRO A 366 -9.93 -0.26 -8.08
C PRO A 366 -8.65 -0.97 -8.53
N HIS A 367 -8.44 -1.03 -9.86
CA HIS A 367 -7.21 -1.53 -10.44
C HIS A 367 -6.20 -0.38 -10.52
N PHE A 368 -5.19 -0.41 -9.67
CA PHE A 368 -4.03 0.46 -9.79
C PHE A 368 -2.89 -0.31 -10.47
N ASP A 369 -2.46 0.17 -11.62
CA ASP A 369 -1.25 -0.31 -12.30
C ASP A 369 -0.02 0.34 -11.64
N ILE A 370 0.41 -0.22 -10.50
CA ILE A 370 1.56 0.29 -9.75
C ILE A 370 2.87 -0.21 -10.37
N GLU A 371 2.79 -1.29 -11.12
CA GLU A 371 3.92 -1.93 -11.77
C GLU A 371 4.33 -1.18 -13.05
N GLY A 372 3.47 -0.24 -13.53
CA GLY A 372 3.70 0.50 -14.76
C GLY A 372 3.76 -0.40 -16.00
N GLU A 373 3.22 -1.63 -15.90
CA GLU A 373 3.23 -2.61 -17.00
C GLU A 373 2.65 -2.04 -18.29
N ALA A 374 1.56 -1.25 -18.16
CA ALA A 374 0.94 -0.62 -19.32
C ALA A 374 1.88 0.40 -19.98
N VAL A 375 2.58 1.20 -19.18
CA VAL A 375 3.53 2.21 -19.67
C VAL A 375 4.80 1.54 -20.21
N GLU A 376 5.33 0.54 -19.50
CA GLU A 376 6.53 -0.18 -19.94
C GLU A 376 6.27 -0.99 -21.21
N ARG A 377 5.12 -1.62 -21.34
CA ARG A 377 4.69 -2.31 -22.56
C ARG A 377 4.47 -1.31 -23.70
N GLU A 378 3.83 -0.16 -23.44
CA GLU A 378 3.68 0.91 -24.43
C GLU A 378 5.04 1.46 -24.89
N LEU A 379 6.01 1.63 -23.96
CA LEU A 379 7.35 2.08 -24.28
C LEU A 379 8.18 1.02 -25.03
N SER A 380 8.14 -0.24 -24.61
CA SER A 380 8.85 -1.34 -25.26
C SER A 380 8.32 -1.63 -26.67
N LEU A 381 7.03 -1.45 -26.87
CA LEU A 381 6.37 -1.66 -28.16
C LEU A 381 6.17 -0.36 -28.96
N ARG A 382 6.80 0.75 -28.53
CA ARG A 382 6.66 2.04 -29.22
C ARG A 382 7.07 1.98 -30.69
N GLU A 383 8.06 1.17 -31.00
CA GLU A 383 8.59 0.99 -32.36
C GLU A 383 7.97 -0.22 -33.09
N TRP A 384 7.04 -0.94 -32.46
CA TRP A 384 6.33 -2.06 -33.09
C TRP A 384 5.09 -1.56 -33.84
N PRO A 385 4.78 -2.08 -35.08
CA PRO A 385 5.54 -3.06 -35.87
C PRO A 385 6.79 -2.46 -36.53
N GLU A 386 6.85 -1.17 -36.70
CA GLU A 386 7.98 -0.38 -37.19
C GLU A 386 7.92 1.06 -36.65
N ARG A 387 9.06 1.75 -36.67
CA ARG A 387 9.15 3.15 -36.23
C ARG A 387 8.27 4.05 -37.11
N ASN A 388 7.28 4.73 -36.48
CA ASN A 388 6.31 5.61 -37.14
C ASN A 388 5.43 4.90 -38.18
N THR A 389 4.86 3.73 -37.82
CA THR A 389 3.91 3.03 -38.69
C THR A 389 2.74 3.93 -39.10
N SER A 390 2.39 3.93 -40.37
CA SER A 390 1.21 4.59 -40.92
C SER A 390 -0.03 3.70 -40.94
N ALA A 391 0.12 2.40 -40.65
CA ALA A 391 -0.94 1.44 -40.73
C ALA A 391 -2.14 1.80 -39.82
N ALA A 392 -3.35 1.71 -40.36
CA ALA A 392 -4.59 1.94 -39.60
C ALA A 392 -4.81 0.84 -38.54
N LEU A 393 -4.52 -0.42 -38.90
CA LEU A 393 -4.62 -1.57 -38.00
C LEU A 393 -3.45 -2.53 -38.22
N VAL A 394 -2.89 -3.03 -37.13
CA VAL A 394 -1.91 -4.11 -37.17
C VAL A 394 -2.22 -5.09 -36.05
N GLY A 395 -2.38 -6.36 -36.37
CA GLY A 395 -2.53 -7.46 -35.44
C GLY A 395 -1.47 -8.54 -35.68
N GLU A 396 -0.88 -9.08 -34.64
CA GLU A 396 0.09 -10.19 -34.70
C GLU A 396 -0.28 -11.22 -33.64
N GLY A 397 -0.70 -12.41 -34.08
CA GLY A 397 -1.07 -13.52 -33.20
C GLY A 397 -2.22 -13.19 -32.23
N VAL A 398 -3.16 -12.32 -32.63
CA VAL A 398 -4.24 -11.85 -31.75
C VAL A 398 -5.19 -12.99 -31.40
N ALA A 399 -5.44 -13.17 -30.09
CA ALA A 399 -6.36 -14.18 -29.58
C ALA A 399 -7.27 -13.62 -28.49
N VAL A 400 -8.48 -14.20 -28.40
CA VAL A 400 -9.48 -13.92 -27.36
C VAL A 400 -9.98 -15.22 -26.79
N HIS A 401 -10.07 -15.29 -25.45
CA HIS A 401 -10.55 -16.45 -24.70
C HIS A 401 -11.89 -16.15 -24.04
N ALA A 402 -12.71 -17.20 -23.89
CA ALA A 402 -14.03 -17.10 -23.25
C ALA A 402 -13.95 -17.23 -21.71
N ASP A 403 -12.83 -17.74 -21.21
CA ASP A 403 -12.57 -17.98 -19.78
C ASP A 403 -11.27 -17.29 -19.33
N ASP A 404 -11.24 -16.88 -18.06
CA ASP A 404 -10.07 -16.24 -17.43
C ASP A 404 -8.85 -17.19 -17.35
N ASP A 405 -9.07 -18.50 -17.48
CA ASP A 405 -8.01 -19.52 -17.42
C ASP A 405 -7.36 -19.79 -18.80
N GLY A 406 -7.83 -19.16 -19.89
CA GLY A 406 -7.31 -19.29 -21.25
C GLY A 406 -7.51 -20.66 -21.89
N ARG A 407 -8.48 -21.46 -21.40
CA ARG A 407 -8.70 -22.84 -21.87
C ARG A 407 -9.64 -22.93 -23.07
N ILE A 408 -10.54 -21.96 -23.21
CA ILE A 408 -11.54 -21.91 -24.28
C ILE A 408 -11.24 -20.69 -25.14
N ALA A 409 -10.56 -20.91 -26.24
CA ALA A 409 -10.30 -19.85 -27.20
C ALA A 409 -11.55 -19.56 -28.04
N VAL A 410 -11.92 -18.31 -28.15
CA VAL A 410 -12.96 -17.85 -29.08
C VAL A 410 -12.38 -17.78 -30.50
N PHE A 411 -11.21 -17.14 -30.64
CA PHE A 411 -10.37 -17.21 -31.83
C PHE A 411 -8.90 -17.08 -31.46
N THR A 412 -8.02 -17.58 -32.33
CA THR A 412 -6.57 -17.58 -32.14
C THR A 412 -5.85 -17.15 -33.39
N ASP A 413 -4.61 -16.66 -33.22
CA ASP A 413 -3.63 -16.40 -34.27
C ASP A 413 -4.13 -15.48 -35.41
N ALA A 414 -4.93 -14.46 -35.08
CA ALA A 414 -5.31 -13.46 -36.07
C ALA A 414 -4.14 -12.49 -36.34
N THR A 415 -3.54 -12.61 -37.52
CA THR A 415 -2.41 -11.77 -37.95
C THR A 415 -2.82 -11.02 -39.22
N PHE A 416 -2.76 -9.67 -39.15
CA PHE A 416 -3.21 -8.80 -40.26
C PHE A 416 -2.56 -7.45 -40.19
N ARG A 417 -2.52 -6.77 -41.35
CA ARG A 417 -2.10 -5.37 -41.49
C ARG A 417 -3.00 -4.68 -42.50
N VAL A 418 -3.47 -3.50 -42.16
CA VAL A 418 -4.37 -2.69 -42.97
C VAL A 418 -3.87 -1.26 -43.00
N GLU A 419 -3.60 -0.73 -44.19
CA GLU A 419 -3.19 0.67 -44.37
C GLU A 419 -4.42 1.59 -44.37
N PRO A 420 -4.24 2.92 -44.12
CA PRO A 420 -5.35 3.88 -44.22
C PRO A 420 -6.02 3.84 -45.61
N GLY A 421 -7.35 3.72 -45.64
CA GLY A 421 -8.11 3.66 -46.86
C GLY A 421 -8.27 2.27 -47.48
N GLU A 422 -7.75 1.25 -46.83
CA GLU A 422 -7.98 -0.17 -47.19
C GLU A 422 -9.16 -0.77 -46.44
N SER A 423 -9.65 -1.90 -46.94
CA SER A 423 -10.69 -2.69 -46.29
C SER A 423 -10.14 -4.06 -45.86
N LEU A 424 -10.56 -4.51 -44.67
CA LEU A 424 -10.31 -5.86 -44.17
C LEU A 424 -11.64 -6.62 -44.10
N VAL A 425 -11.74 -7.76 -44.79
CA VAL A 425 -12.87 -8.69 -44.68
C VAL A 425 -12.46 -9.82 -43.75
N VAL A 426 -13.13 -9.93 -42.62
CA VAL A 426 -12.89 -10.95 -41.62
C VAL A 426 -14.04 -11.97 -41.67
N SER A 427 -13.74 -13.21 -41.95
CA SER A 427 -14.77 -14.22 -42.14
C SER A 427 -14.71 -15.34 -41.12
N HIS A 428 -15.88 -15.70 -40.56
CA HIS A 428 -16.06 -16.90 -39.74
C HIS A 428 -17.51 -17.39 -39.76
N PRO A 429 -17.75 -18.72 -39.87
CA PRO A 429 -19.11 -19.30 -39.92
C PRO A 429 -19.94 -19.05 -38.66
N ASP A 430 -19.30 -19.02 -37.47
CA ASP A 430 -19.97 -18.68 -36.20
C ASP A 430 -19.94 -17.14 -36.00
N PRO A 431 -21.12 -16.50 -35.96
CA PRO A 431 -21.20 -15.04 -35.78
C PRO A 431 -20.65 -14.55 -34.43
N ARG A 432 -20.59 -15.43 -33.40
CA ARG A 432 -20.03 -15.07 -32.09
C ARG A 432 -18.54 -14.84 -32.17
N VAL A 433 -17.83 -15.62 -32.98
CA VAL A 433 -16.38 -15.49 -33.18
C VAL A 433 -16.07 -14.19 -33.94
N GLY A 434 -16.82 -13.91 -35.01
CA GLY A 434 -16.70 -12.66 -35.76
C GLY A 434 -16.98 -11.44 -34.87
N ARG A 435 -18.06 -11.48 -34.10
CA ARG A 435 -18.42 -10.42 -33.16
C ARG A 435 -17.34 -10.19 -32.09
N ALA A 436 -16.74 -11.23 -31.55
CA ALA A 436 -15.64 -11.09 -30.59
C ALA A 436 -14.45 -10.35 -31.23
N PHE A 437 -14.13 -10.64 -32.49
CA PHE A 437 -13.11 -9.90 -33.23
C PHE A 437 -13.48 -8.43 -33.42
N ALA A 438 -14.72 -8.13 -33.85
CA ALA A 438 -15.21 -6.76 -34.02
C ALA A 438 -15.10 -5.94 -32.72
N LEU A 439 -15.49 -6.56 -31.59
CA LEU A 439 -15.40 -5.94 -30.28
C LEU A 439 -13.94 -5.76 -29.82
N ALA A 440 -13.05 -6.70 -30.11
CA ALA A 440 -11.63 -6.60 -29.77
C ALA A 440 -10.95 -5.46 -30.54
N VAL A 441 -11.11 -5.39 -31.85
CA VAL A 441 -10.52 -4.33 -32.70
C VAL A 441 -11.08 -2.95 -32.36
N SER A 442 -12.35 -2.85 -31.98
CA SER A 442 -12.97 -1.59 -31.55
C SER A 442 -12.67 -1.22 -30.09
N GLY A 443 -11.80 -1.97 -29.39
CA GLY A 443 -11.39 -1.70 -28.01
C GLY A 443 -12.48 -1.97 -26.95
N ARG A 444 -13.53 -2.71 -27.29
CA ARG A 444 -14.67 -3.04 -26.42
C ARG A 444 -14.58 -4.44 -25.77
N LEU A 445 -13.69 -5.28 -26.30
CA LEU A 445 -13.32 -6.58 -25.72
C LEU A 445 -11.80 -6.61 -25.53
N ARG A 446 -11.34 -7.16 -24.41
CA ARG A 446 -9.91 -7.29 -24.13
C ARG A 446 -9.29 -8.38 -25.01
N VAL A 447 -8.12 -8.08 -25.57
CA VAL A 447 -7.25 -9.07 -26.23
C VAL A 447 -6.45 -9.77 -25.14
N ASP A 448 -6.45 -11.09 -25.15
CA ASP A 448 -5.78 -11.91 -24.14
C ASP A 448 -4.35 -12.25 -24.53
N ASP A 449 -4.12 -12.58 -25.81
CA ASP A 449 -2.80 -12.88 -26.36
C ASP A 449 -2.55 -12.14 -27.67
N GLY A 450 -1.28 -11.98 -28.02
CA GLY A 450 -0.83 -11.28 -29.22
C GLY A 450 -0.70 -9.77 -29.05
N LEU A 451 -0.44 -9.08 -30.16
CA LEU A 451 -0.27 -7.63 -30.22
C LEU A 451 -1.30 -7.04 -31.18
N LEU A 452 -1.98 -5.97 -30.75
CA LEU A 452 -2.97 -5.28 -31.56
C LEU A 452 -2.80 -3.77 -31.43
N ARG A 453 -2.58 -3.08 -32.57
CA ARG A 453 -2.52 -1.63 -32.66
C ARG A 453 -3.62 -1.13 -33.59
N VAL A 454 -4.38 -0.13 -33.14
CA VAL A 454 -5.51 0.46 -33.87
C VAL A 454 -5.39 1.97 -33.86
N GLY A 455 -5.37 2.61 -35.04
CA GLY A 455 -5.21 4.06 -35.16
C GLY A 455 -3.91 4.56 -34.50
N GLY A 456 -2.84 3.76 -34.54
CA GLY A 456 -1.56 4.08 -33.89
C GLY A 456 -1.50 3.78 -32.40
N HIS A 457 -2.60 3.31 -31.78
CA HIS A 457 -2.70 3.07 -30.33
C HIS A 457 -2.71 1.57 -29.99
N LEU A 458 -1.88 1.18 -29.03
CA LEU A 458 -1.76 -0.21 -28.58
C LEU A 458 -2.95 -0.61 -27.68
N LEU A 459 -3.51 -1.79 -27.94
CA LEU A 459 -4.56 -2.40 -27.13
C LEU A 459 -3.96 -3.53 -26.24
N PRO A 460 -4.47 -3.73 -25.01
CA PRO A 460 -5.65 -3.08 -24.41
C PRO A 460 -5.41 -1.72 -23.75
N GLU A 461 -4.16 -1.24 -23.65
CA GLU A 461 -3.75 -0.09 -22.84
C GLU A 461 -4.49 1.20 -23.23
N ARG A 462 -4.68 1.45 -24.54
CA ARG A 462 -5.37 2.62 -25.09
C ARG A 462 -6.82 2.37 -25.53
N ALA A 463 -7.46 1.33 -25.00
CA ALA A 463 -8.85 1.01 -25.31
C ALA A 463 -9.86 2.17 -25.17
N PRO A 464 -9.76 3.06 -24.15
CA PRO A 464 -10.66 4.23 -24.07
C PRO A 464 -10.54 5.17 -25.26
N TRP A 465 -9.33 5.41 -25.77
CA TRP A 465 -9.11 6.23 -26.95
C TRP A 465 -9.69 5.56 -28.20
N VAL A 466 -9.39 4.25 -28.40
CA VAL A 466 -9.89 3.49 -29.54
C VAL A 466 -11.43 3.47 -29.57
N ARG A 467 -12.08 3.25 -28.42
CA ARG A 467 -13.56 3.29 -28.32
C ARG A 467 -14.16 4.64 -28.71
N ALA A 468 -13.45 5.72 -28.48
CA ALA A 468 -13.93 7.07 -28.79
C ALA A 468 -13.74 7.46 -30.28
N HIS A 469 -12.78 6.83 -30.99
CA HIS A 469 -12.37 7.21 -32.33
C HIS A 469 -12.66 6.16 -33.41
N VAL A 470 -13.00 4.92 -33.01
CA VAL A 470 -13.34 3.82 -33.92
C VAL A 470 -14.86 3.62 -33.91
N GLY A 471 -15.48 3.75 -35.08
CA GLY A 471 -16.88 3.44 -35.26
C GLY A 471 -17.15 1.95 -35.20
N LEU A 472 -18.23 1.55 -34.52
CA LEU A 472 -18.70 0.17 -34.51
C LEU A 472 -20.17 0.10 -34.89
N ALA A 473 -20.49 -0.72 -35.88
CA ALA A 473 -21.84 -1.02 -36.31
C ALA A 473 -22.11 -2.53 -36.18
N LEU A 474 -23.11 -2.90 -35.39
CA LEU A 474 -23.56 -4.27 -35.18
C LEU A 474 -24.90 -4.45 -35.91
N LEU A 475 -24.86 -4.83 -37.19
CA LEU A 475 -26.01 -4.78 -38.09
C LEU A 475 -27.01 -5.92 -37.80
N ASP A 476 -26.55 -7.08 -37.39
CA ASP A 476 -27.40 -8.24 -37.09
C ASP A 476 -28.40 -7.97 -35.93
N ASP A 477 -28.04 -7.10 -35.00
CA ASP A 477 -28.86 -6.77 -33.81
C ASP A 477 -29.64 -5.46 -33.98
N ALA A 478 -29.42 -4.75 -35.08
CA ALA A 478 -30.01 -3.43 -35.29
C ALA A 478 -31.43 -3.50 -35.86
N THR A 479 -32.36 -2.71 -35.30
CA THR A 479 -33.71 -2.56 -35.86
C THR A 479 -33.68 -1.84 -37.22
N ASP A 480 -32.73 -0.92 -37.40
CA ASP A 480 -32.43 -0.22 -38.64
C ASP A 480 -30.91 -0.29 -38.88
N PRO A 481 -30.45 -1.27 -39.69
CA PRO A 481 -29.02 -1.47 -39.96
C PRO A 481 -28.34 -0.28 -40.62
N VAL A 482 -29.07 0.42 -41.51
CA VAL A 482 -28.52 1.58 -42.22
C VAL A 482 -28.32 2.77 -41.29
N ALA A 483 -29.26 3.01 -40.37
CA ALA A 483 -29.11 4.05 -39.35
C ALA A 483 -27.98 3.73 -38.38
N GLU A 484 -27.76 2.45 -38.04
CA GLU A 484 -26.65 2.02 -37.22
C GLU A 484 -25.30 2.29 -37.92
N LEU A 485 -25.19 1.95 -39.19
CA LEU A 485 -23.99 2.22 -39.97
C LEU A 485 -23.72 3.72 -40.10
N ARG A 486 -24.76 4.55 -40.32
CA ARG A 486 -24.61 6.02 -40.32
C ARG A 486 -24.10 6.57 -38.99
N ARG A 487 -24.55 6.00 -37.88
CA ARG A 487 -24.04 6.39 -36.56
C ARG A 487 -22.56 6.03 -36.40
N ALA A 488 -22.15 4.86 -36.84
CA ALA A 488 -20.76 4.40 -36.76
C ALA A 488 -19.81 5.24 -37.65
N THR A 489 -20.28 5.75 -38.79
CA THR A 489 -19.52 6.61 -39.71
C THR A 489 -19.61 8.08 -39.31
N ALA A 490 -20.53 8.47 -38.44
CA ALA A 490 -20.71 9.84 -38.01
C ALA A 490 -19.50 10.37 -37.21
N GLY A 491 -19.28 11.67 -37.23
CA GLY A 491 -18.22 12.29 -36.39
C GLY A 491 -16.80 12.23 -36.96
N GLY A 492 -16.61 11.73 -38.18
CA GLY A 492 -15.30 11.71 -38.83
C GLY A 492 -14.41 10.54 -38.37
N ALA A 493 -15.01 9.41 -38.01
CA ALA A 493 -14.27 8.18 -37.72
C ALA A 493 -13.52 7.72 -38.97
N THR A 494 -12.19 7.61 -38.86
CA THR A 494 -11.31 7.12 -39.94
C THR A 494 -11.24 5.59 -40.01
N ILE A 495 -11.67 4.92 -38.96
CA ILE A 495 -11.75 3.46 -38.89
C ILE A 495 -13.15 3.08 -38.44
N VAL A 496 -13.81 2.22 -39.24
CA VAL A 496 -15.16 1.70 -38.95
C VAL A 496 -15.17 0.20 -39.02
N VAL A 497 -15.65 -0.43 -37.95
CA VAL A 497 -15.82 -1.89 -37.81
C VAL A 497 -17.31 -2.19 -38.00
N VAL A 498 -17.63 -3.07 -38.95
CA VAL A 498 -19.00 -3.43 -39.30
C VAL A 498 -19.19 -4.93 -39.18
N ASP A 499 -20.06 -5.37 -38.29
CA ASP A 499 -20.43 -6.78 -38.12
C ASP A 499 -21.80 -7.06 -38.78
N GLY A 500 -21.86 -8.08 -39.65
CA GLY A 500 -23.09 -8.50 -40.33
C GLY A 500 -23.39 -7.83 -41.65
N LEU A 501 -22.40 -7.26 -42.35
CA LEU A 501 -22.59 -6.60 -43.63
C LEU A 501 -23.14 -7.55 -44.72
N ASP A 502 -22.83 -8.86 -44.65
CA ASP A 502 -23.29 -9.91 -45.56
C ASP A 502 -24.77 -10.31 -45.34
N ALA A 503 -25.39 -9.87 -44.25
CA ALA A 503 -26.80 -10.12 -44.00
C ALA A 503 -27.73 -9.11 -44.71
N LEU A 504 -27.18 -8.00 -45.19
CA LEU A 504 -27.97 -6.96 -45.89
C LEU A 504 -28.40 -7.42 -47.26
N ALA A 505 -29.66 -7.11 -47.64
CA ALA A 505 -30.25 -7.45 -48.92
C ALA A 505 -31.08 -6.29 -49.48
N GLY A 506 -31.25 -6.24 -50.83
CA GLY A 506 -32.11 -5.27 -51.51
C GLY A 506 -31.71 -3.83 -51.22
N ALA A 507 -32.70 -2.97 -50.88
CA ALA A 507 -32.51 -1.53 -50.67
C ALA A 507 -31.55 -1.20 -49.53
N ASP A 508 -31.50 -1.99 -48.44
CA ASP A 508 -30.62 -1.77 -47.31
C ASP A 508 -29.15 -1.95 -47.69
N ARG A 509 -28.88 -2.89 -48.58
CA ARG A 509 -27.54 -3.15 -49.14
C ARG A 509 -27.04 -1.94 -49.95
N ASP A 510 -27.90 -1.42 -50.88
CA ASP A 510 -27.58 -0.29 -51.74
C ASP A 510 -27.37 0.98 -50.91
N GLN A 511 -28.20 1.15 -49.83
CA GLN A 511 -28.07 2.28 -48.92
C GLN A 511 -26.81 2.16 -48.07
N ALA A 512 -26.42 0.97 -47.59
CA ALA A 512 -25.18 0.75 -46.84
C ALA A 512 -23.95 1.09 -47.70
N ALA A 513 -23.94 0.67 -48.96
CA ALA A 513 -22.88 1.00 -49.91
C ALA A 513 -22.78 2.54 -50.12
N ALA A 514 -23.93 3.23 -50.24
CA ALA A 514 -23.97 4.68 -50.35
C ALA A 514 -23.42 5.37 -49.09
N VAL A 515 -23.79 4.90 -47.87
CA VAL A 515 -23.30 5.46 -46.60
C VAL A 515 -21.78 5.34 -46.49
N LEU A 516 -21.20 4.18 -46.83
CA LEU A 516 -19.75 4.00 -46.82
C LEU A 516 -19.03 4.84 -47.85
N ARG A 517 -19.61 5.00 -49.05
CA ARG A 517 -19.09 5.87 -50.13
C ARG A 517 -19.09 7.32 -49.69
N ASP A 518 -20.22 7.81 -49.15
CA ASP A 518 -20.36 9.19 -48.69
C ASP A 518 -19.37 9.49 -47.54
N ALA A 519 -19.23 8.56 -46.58
CA ALA A 519 -18.27 8.69 -45.50
C ALA A 519 -16.81 8.71 -45.98
N ALA A 520 -16.47 7.94 -47.00
CA ALA A 520 -15.14 7.94 -47.60
C ALA A 520 -14.88 9.28 -48.33
N SER A 521 -15.87 9.78 -49.08
CA SER A 521 -15.76 11.07 -49.79
C SER A 521 -15.65 12.26 -48.82
N ASP A 522 -16.40 12.26 -47.73
CA ASP A 522 -16.37 13.32 -46.72
C ASP A 522 -14.99 13.40 -46.01
N LEU A 523 -14.28 12.30 -45.88
CA LEU A 523 -12.93 12.26 -45.29
C LEU A 523 -11.86 12.71 -46.28
N ASP A 524 -11.99 12.35 -47.57
CA ASP A 524 -11.09 12.80 -48.63
C ASP A 524 -11.14 14.33 -48.79
N ASP A 525 -12.33 14.95 -48.67
CA ASP A 525 -12.52 16.40 -48.77
C ASP A 525 -11.95 17.20 -47.61
N ARG A 526 -11.88 16.57 -46.39
CA ARG A 526 -11.42 17.23 -45.16
C ARG A 526 -9.93 17.17 -44.93
N HIS A 527 -9.23 16.17 -45.48
CA HIS A 527 -7.81 15.90 -45.15
C HIS A 527 -7.00 15.61 -46.43
N THR A 528 -6.10 16.49 -46.78
CA THR A 528 -5.08 16.22 -47.80
C THR A 528 -4.05 15.22 -47.24
N GLY A 529 -4.28 13.92 -47.39
CA GLY A 529 -3.23 12.91 -47.35
C GLY A 529 -3.18 11.89 -46.19
N ALA A 530 -4.03 11.98 -45.16
CA ALA A 530 -3.96 11.03 -44.03
C ALA A 530 -5.32 10.55 -43.48
N GLY A 531 -6.43 10.83 -44.18
CA GLY A 531 -7.79 10.65 -43.64
C GLY A 531 -8.69 9.70 -44.40
N ALA A 532 -8.15 8.76 -45.18
CA ALA A 532 -9.00 7.82 -45.91
C ALA A 532 -9.73 6.83 -44.98
N LEU A 533 -11.01 6.56 -45.25
CA LEU A 533 -11.82 5.64 -44.48
C LEU A 533 -11.29 4.19 -44.57
N THR A 534 -10.97 3.60 -43.43
CA THR A 534 -10.62 2.18 -43.32
C THR A 534 -11.82 1.39 -42.80
N VAL A 535 -12.22 0.33 -43.50
CA VAL A 535 -13.38 -0.49 -43.14
C VAL A 535 -12.93 -1.90 -42.74
N VAL A 536 -13.35 -2.36 -41.56
CA VAL A 536 -13.22 -3.76 -41.14
C VAL A 536 -14.61 -4.38 -41.18
N ALA A 537 -14.86 -5.21 -42.21
CA ALA A 537 -16.13 -5.90 -42.39
C ALA A 537 -16.02 -7.33 -41.81
N VAL A 538 -16.81 -7.61 -40.79
CA VAL A 538 -16.92 -8.94 -40.18
C VAL A 538 -18.15 -9.64 -40.75
N VAL A 539 -17.96 -10.82 -41.34
CA VAL A 539 -18.97 -11.49 -42.14
C VAL A 539 -18.96 -12.99 -41.91
N ARG A 540 -20.06 -13.65 -42.20
CA ARG A 540 -20.15 -15.13 -42.21
C ARG A 540 -19.67 -15.72 -43.55
N ARG A 541 -19.90 -14.99 -44.64
CA ARG A 541 -19.51 -15.34 -45.99
C ARG A 541 -18.97 -14.14 -46.75
N GLU A 542 -17.86 -14.31 -47.41
CA GLU A 542 -17.21 -13.22 -48.16
C GLU A 542 -17.95 -12.83 -49.43
N LEU A 543 -18.70 -13.79 -50.01
CA LEU A 543 -19.45 -13.56 -51.27
C LEU A 543 -20.53 -12.49 -51.06
N GLY A 544 -20.47 -11.46 -51.90
CA GLY A 544 -21.45 -10.39 -51.92
C GLY A 544 -21.12 -9.13 -51.11
N VAL A 545 -20.08 -9.18 -50.26
CA VAL A 545 -19.62 -8.03 -49.47
C VAL A 545 -18.55 -7.25 -50.23
N LEU A 546 -17.78 -7.96 -51.07
CA LEU A 546 -16.72 -7.35 -51.87
C LEU A 546 -17.24 -6.20 -52.80
N ASP A 547 -18.45 -6.36 -53.37
CA ASP A 547 -19.08 -5.34 -54.23
C ASP A 547 -19.41 -4.07 -53.41
N ILE A 548 -19.94 -4.23 -52.20
CA ILE A 548 -20.27 -3.08 -51.31
C ILE A 548 -18.98 -2.30 -50.95
N LEU A 549 -17.92 -3.04 -50.64
CA LEU A 549 -16.64 -2.43 -50.29
C LEU A 549 -15.92 -1.82 -51.50
N ALA A 550 -16.03 -2.46 -52.66
CA ALA A 550 -15.44 -1.93 -53.90
C ALA A 550 -16.06 -0.57 -54.33
N GLU A 551 -17.32 -0.33 -54.01
CA GLU A 551 -17.96 0.96 -54.22
C GLU A 551 -17.46 2.06 -53.30
N ALA A 552 -17.02 1.70 -52.11
CA ALA A 552 -16.50 2.61 -51.09
C ALA A 552 -14.98 2.84 -51.20
N HIS A 553 -14.23 1.86 -51.72
CA HIS A 553 -12.77 1.85 -51.73
C HIS A 553 -12.19 1.50 -53.10
N ARG A 554 -11.05 2.13 -53.43
CA ARG A 554 -10.30 1.87 -54.67
C ARG A 554 -9.38 0.65 -54.61
N ALA A 555 -9.03 0.17 -53.40
CA ALA A 555 -8.14 -0.97 -53.19
C ALA A 555 -8.92 -2.29 -53.04
N THR A 556 -8.30 -3.40 -53.44
CA THR A 556 -8.86 -4.75 -53.21
C THR A 556 -8.87 -5.05 -51.71
N PRO A 557 -10.01 -5.46 -51.14
CA PRO A 557 -10.09 -5.83 -49.75
C PRO A 557 -9.16 -6.98 -49.37
N HIS A 558 -8.51 -6.87 -48.20
CA HIS A 558 -7.77 -7.98 -47.61
C HIS A 558 -8.74 -8.97 -46.99
N SER A 559 -8.54 -10.29 -47.16
CA SER A 559 -9.36 -11.31 -46.53
C SER A 559 -8.59 -11.99 -45.38
N LEU A 560 -9.26 -12.14 -44.23
CA LEU A 560 -8.76 -12.80 -43.03
C LEU A 560 -9.76 -13.84 -42.54
N PRO A 561 -9.58 -15.14 -42.86
CA PRO A 561 -10.36 -16.20 -42.22
C PRO A 561 -9.92 -16.35 -40.75
N LEU A 562 -10.87 -16.25 -39.82
CA LEU A 562 -10.58 -16.52 -38.41
C LEU A 562 -10.57 -18.03 -38.15
N HIS A 563 -9.68 -18.45 -37.29
CA HIS A 563 -9.65 -19.79 -36.77
C HIS A 563 -10.34 -19.81 -35.39
N GLY A 564 -11.51 -20.45 -35.30
CA GLY A 564 -12.16 -20.69 -34.01
C GLY A 564 -11.36 -21.72 -33.22
N GLY A 565 -11.18 -21.45 -31.89
CA GLY A 565 -10.41 -22.32 -31.03
C GLY A 565 -11.03 -23.73 -30.95
N ALA A 566 -10.36 -24.74 -31.50
CA ALA A 566 -10.65 -26.11 -31.21
C ALA A 566 -10.36 -26.38 -29.73
N SER A 567 -11.33 -26.94 -28.99
CA SER A 567 -11.12 -27.45 -27.64
C SER A 567 -9.82 -28.30 -27.63
N ALA A 568 -8.91 -28.02 -26.70
CA ALA A 568 -7.61 -28.68 -26.56
C ALA A 568 -7.66 -30.22 -26.31
N ALA A 569 -8.79 -30.84 -26.57
CA ALA A 569 -9.04 -32.28 -26.38
C ALA A 569 -8.79 -33.16 -27.61
N SER A 570 -8.42 -32.62 -28.80
CA SER A 570 -8.26 -33.46 -30.02
C SER A 570 -6.86 -33.42 -30.64
N ALA A 571 -5.83 -32.94 -29.96
CA ALA A 571 -4.46 -32.95 -30.47
C ALA A 571 -3.58 -33.95 -29.70
N SER A 572 -3.93 -35.25 -29.68
CA SER A 572 -3.01 -36.31 -29.26
C SER A 572 -3.40 -37.67 -29.88
N GLU A 573 -3.23 -37.80 -31.19
CA GLU A 573 -2.95 -39.09 -31.81
C GLU A 573 -1.69 -38.93 -32.65
N PRO A 574 -0.57 -39.57 -32.28
CA PRO A 574 0.59 -39.65 -33.17
C PRO A 574 0.27 -40.70 -34.26
N SER A 575 0.20 -40.27 -35.50
CA SER A 575 0.20 -41.16 -36.66
C SER A 575 1.51 -41.95 -36.69
N HIS A 576 1.42 -43.27 -36.47
CA HIS A 576 2.52 -44.20 -36.75
C HIS A 576 2.78 -44.27 -38.26
N PRO A 577 4.02 -44.14 -38.73
CA PRO A 577 4.33 -44.49 -40.11
C PRO A 577 4.38 -46.01 -40.25
N ASN A 578 3.53 -46.53 -41.13
CA ASN A 578 3.64 -47.89 -41.61
C ASN A 578 5.00 -48.15 -42.25
N THR A 579 5.80 -48.99 -41.65
CA THR A 579 7.00 -49.55 -42.27
C THR A 579 6.58 -50.84 -42.98
N GLU A 580 6.44 -50.80 -44.29
CA GLU A 580 6.40 -51.98 -45.11
C GLU A 580 7.75 -52.69 -45.12
N VAL A 581 7.76 -53.90 -44.62
CA VAL A 581 8.87 -54.84 -44.76
C VAL A 581 8.81 -55.43 -46.13
N ILE A 582 9.75 -55.12 -47.00
CA ILE A 582 10.02 -55.90 -48.22
C ILE A 582 11.09 -56.95 -47.90
N SER A 583 10.73 -58.20 -48.00
CA SER A 583 11.60 -59.39 -47.98
C SER A 583 12.41 -59.47 -49.25
N SER A 584 13.70 -59.62 -49.16
CA SER A 584 14.48 -60.60 -49.92
C SER A 584 15.89 -60.73 -49.32
#